data_8415fe88863c0de5e0c149b4ecea7bc6
#
_entry.id   8415fe88863c0de5e0c149b4ecea7bc6
#
_cell.length_a   1.000
_cell.length_b   1.000
_cell.length_c   1.000
_cell.angle_alpha   90.00
_cell.angle_beta   90.00
_cell.angle_gamma   90.00
#
_symmetry.space_group_name_H-M   'P 1'
#
loop_
_entity.id
_entity.type
_entity.pdbx_description
1 polymer ?
#
loop_
_entity_poly.entity_id
_entity_poly.type
_entity_poly.pdbx_seq_one_letter_code
_entity_poly.pdbx_strand_id
1 'polypeptide(L)'
;MGNSILQVFSKLSLFFFIILLGCGPSNKVNLIYPKGEIVLPKSGSPRVVIVLFHGSNKLHTIGTRTDGSHFMPTSPVTEWISKSLAEELSKQGLQVSYAKDLTQAKMSSPNYIVTGNVCEVWVVEENPTTFTAAIGLKISLSNNKGVIYTENFNSSQERQSIPTGSQVEVLLSNTLKSLLESIAKKIHSEIH
;
A
#
# COMPACT_ATOMS: atom_id res chain seq x y z
N MET A 1 -32.15 6.84 -54.76
CA MET A 1 -32.21 6.10 -53.46
C MET A 1 -30.84 5.69 -52.90
N GLY A 2 -29.74 5.81 -53.63
CA GLY A 2 -28.41 5.37 -53.15
C GLY A 2 -27.72 6.30 -52.16
N ASN A 3 -27.95 7.62 -52.22
CA ASN A 3 -27.18 8.57 -51.39
C ASN A 3 -27.57 8.58 -49.91
N SER A 4 -28.82 8.23 -49.57
CA SER A 4 -29.30 8.21 -48.15
C SER A 4 -28.70 7.09 -47.34
N ILE A 5 -28.50 5.92 -47.97
CA ILE A 5 -27.92 4.72 -47.28
C ILE A 5 -26.44 4.98 -46.96
N LEU A 6 -25.69 5.59 -47.88
CA LEU A 6 -24.26 5.88 -47.68
C LEU A 6 -24.02 6.91 -46.55
N GLN A 7 -24.92 7.90 -46.41
CA GLN A 7 -24.85 8.89 -45.33
C GLN A 7 -25.19 8.30 -43.94
N VAL A 8 -26.08 7.31 -43.87
CA VAL A 8 -26.43 6.63 -42.63
C VAL A 8 -25.28 5.74 -42.15
N PHE A 9 -24.64 5.01 -43.08
CA PHE A 9 -23.45 4.17 -42.77
C PHE A 9 -22.26 5.01 -42.32
N SER A 10 -22.02 6.17 -42.95
CA SER A 10 -20.93 7.07 -42.54
C SER A 10 -21.16 7.65 -41.12
N LYS A 11 -22.38 8.04 -40.78
CA LYS A 11 -22.70 8.52 -39.40
C LYS A 11 -22.66 7.41 -38.35
N LEU A 12 -23.08 6.21 -38.71
CA LEU A 12 -23.04 5.05 -37.79
C LEU A 12 -21.60 4.60 -37.54
N SER A 13 -20.71 4.61 -38.57
CA SER A 13 -19.29 4.32 -38.43
C SER A 13 -18.57 5.33 -37.55
N LEU A 14 -18.89 6.63 -37.69
CA LEU A 14 -18.30 7.69 -36.86
C LEU A 14 -18.72 7.55 -35.37
N PHE A 15 -19.98 7.17 -35.11
CA PHE A 15 -20.49 6.95 -33.76
C PHE A 15 -19.86 5.75 -33.09
N PHE A 16 -19.58 4.66 -33.84
CA PHE A 16 -18.89 3.48 -33.33
C PHE A 16 -17.42 3.76 -32.97
N PHE A 17 -16.75 4.66 -33.70
CA PHE A 17 -15.37 5.07 -33.42
C PHE A 17 -15.25 5.92 -32.14
N ILE A 18 -16.26 6.71 -31.80
CA ILE A 18 -16.26 7.55 -30.59
C ILE A 18 -16.43 6.70 -29.32
N ILE A 19 -17.17 5.59 -29.39
CA ILE A 19 -17.37 4.67 -28.23
C ILE A 19 -16.08 3.92 -27.88
N LEU A 20 -15.18 3.69 -28.83
CA LEU A 20 -13.90 2.99 -28.60
C LEU A 20 -12.82 3.86 -27.91
N LEU A 21 -13.00 5.18 -27.87
CA LEU A 21 -12.04 6.12 -27.28
C LEU A 21 -12.24 6.34 -25.76
N GLY A 22 -13.26 5.75 -25.16
CA GLY A 22 -13.71 6.08 -23.79
C GLY A 22 -13.16 5.23 -22.63
N CYS A 23 -12.45 4.13 -22.89
CA CYS A 23 -11.94 3.26 -21.83
C CYS A 23 -10.41 3.23 -21.79
N GLY A 24 -9.79 4.33 -21.43
CA GLY A 24 -8.40 4.32 -21.00
C GLY A 24 -8.26 3.57 -19.65
N PRO A 25 -7.14 2.88 -19.41
CA PRO A 25 -6.92 2.21 -18.13
C PRO A 25 -6.91 3.25 -16.99
N SER A 26 -7.63 2.94 -15.92
CA SER A 26 -7.67 3.81 -14.74
C SER A 26 -6.29 3.93 -14.11
N ASN A 27 -5.84 5.14 -13.84
CA ASN A 27 -4.61 5.42 -13.10
C ASN A 27 -4.84 5.44 -11.57
N LYS A 28 -6.09 5.29 -11.12
CA LYS A 28 -6.42 5.19 -9.69
C LYS A 28 -6.12 3.79 -9.20
N VAL A 29 -5.42 3.70 -8.06
CA VAL A 29 -4.98 2.46 -7.43
C VAL A 29 -5.60 2.37 -6.04
N ASN A 30 -6.38 1.34 -5.79
CA ASN A 30 -6.92 1.07 -4.46
C ASN A 30 -5.84 0.40 -3.62
N LEU A 31 -5.55 1.01 -2.47
CA LEU A 31 -4.59 0.45 -1.53
C LEU A 31 -5.29 -0.56 -0.63
N ILE A 32 -5.22 -1.83 -1.02
CA ILE A 32 -5.81 -2.96 -0.29
C ILE A 32 -4.72 -3.75 0.42
N TYR A 33 -5.07 -4.38 1.53
CA TYR A 33 -4.21 -5.34 2.22
C TYR A 33 -5.00 -6.63 2.48
N PRO A 34 -4.44 -7.82 2.20
CA PRO A 34 -5.17 -9.06 2.37
C PRO A 34 -5.41 -9.33 3.85
N LYS A 35 -6.68 -9.46 4.23
CA LYS A 35 -7.05 -9.86 5.57
C LYS A 35 -6.53 -11.27 5.84
N GLY A 36 -5.87 -11.46 6.97
CA GLY A 36 -5.43 -12.76 7.45
C GLY A 36 -6.31 -13.26 8.60
N GLU A 37 -6.03 -14.45 9.07
CA GLU A 37 -6.65 -14.98 10.27
C GLU A 37 -6.24 -14.13 11.48
N ILE A 38 -7.23 -13.75 12.29
CA ILE A 38 -7.00 -13.00 13.53
C ILE A 38 -6.63 -14.02 14.62
N VAL A 39 -5.43 -13.90 15.15
CA VAL A 39 -4.99 -14.65 16.32
C VAL A 39 -5.35 -13.87 17.56
N LEU A 40 -6.20 -14.44 18.42
CA LEU A 40 -6.56 -13.80 19.66
C LEU A 40 -5.32 -13.73 20.59
N PRO A 41 -5.00 -12.54 21.15
CA PRO A 41 -3.89 -12.41 22.07
C PRO A 41 -4.11 -13.25 23.32
N LYS A 42 -3.06 -13.92 23.78
CA LYS A 42 -3.09 -14.65 25.06
C LYS A 42 -3.12 -13.68 26.24
N SER A 43 -3.61 -14.15 27.39
CA SER A 43 -3.52 -13.38 28.62
C SER A 43 -2.05 -13.04 28.92
N GLY A 44 -1.76 -11.75 29.14
CA GLY A 44 -0.39 -11.28 29.34
C GLY A 44 0.40 -10.94 28.08
N SER A 45 -0.17 -11.12 26.88
CA SER A 45 0.48 -10.65 25.64
C SER A 45 0.85 -9.17 25.71
N PRO A 46 2.05 -8.78 25.25
CA PRO A 46 2.48 -7.39 25.25
C PRO A 46 1.52 -6.49 24.46
N ARG A 47 1.26 -5.30 24.99
CA ARG A 47 0.48 -4.27 24.30
C ARG A 47 1.39 -3.42 23.42
N VAL A 48 1.12 -3.43 22.12
CA VAL A 48 1.87 -2.68 21.10
C VAL A 48 0.94 -1.64 20.49
N VAL A 49 1.37 -0.38 20.47
CA VAL A 49 0.65 0.68 19.77
C VAL A 49 1.42 1.08 18.53
N ILE A 50 0.74 1.07 17.38
CA ILE A 50 1.28 1.60 16.13
C ILE A 50 0.77 3.02 15.96
N VAL A 51 1.69 3.96 15.86
CA VAL A 51 1.40 5.35 15.53
C VAL A 51 1.29 5.50 14.02
N LEU A 52 0.36 6.33 13.54
CA LEU A 52 0.27 6.70 12.13
C LEU A 52 1.66 7.10 11.61
N PHE A 53 2.11 6.43 10.57
CA PHE A 53 3.42 6.70 9.98
C PHE A 53 3.45 8.07 9.32
N HIS A 54 4.62 8.67 9.34
CA HIS A 54 4.88 9.89 8.58
C HIS A 54 5.26 9.53 7.13
N GLY A 55 5.03 10.44 6.22
CA GLY A 55 5.40 10.30 4.81
C GLY A 55 5.68 11.65 4.17
N SER A 56 6.43 11.65 3.09
CA SER A 56 6.67 12.86 2.32
C SER A 56 5.38 13.33 1.60
N ASN A 57 5.29 14.62 1.29
CA ASN A 57 4.18 15.18 0.48
C ASN A 57 4.12 14.58 -0.94
N LYS A 58 5.14 13.81 -1.36
CA LYS A 58 5.20 13.16 -2.68
C LYS A 58 4.30 11.91 -2.79
N LEU A 59 3.72 11.42 -1.69
CA LEU A 59 2.87 10.23 -1.68
C LEU A 59 1.46 10.44 -2.31
N HIS A 60 1.21 11.60 -2.92
CA HIS A 60 0.02 11.81 -3.77
C HIS A 60 0.10 11.05 -5.10
N THR A 61 1.31 10.73 -5.54
CA THR A 61 1.58 9.84 -6.68
C THR A 61 2.43 8.68 -6.21
N ILE A 62 2.12 7.47 -6.68
CA ILE A 62 2.79 6.23 -6.28
C ILE A 62 3.41 5.51 -7.48
N GLY A 63 3.66 6.22 -8.55
CA GLY A 63 4.34 5.64 -9.71
C GLY A 63 4.07 6.35 -11.02
N THR A 64 4.72 5.84 -12.09
CA THR A 64 4.62 6.36 -13.44
C THR A 64 4.40 5.24 -14.44
N ARG A 65 3.66 5.58 -15.52
CA ARG A 65 3.48 4.75 -16.69
C ARG A 65 4.46 5.12 -17.80
N THR A 66 4.56 4.26 -18.78
CA THR A 66 5.36 4.50 -19.99
C THR A 66 4.89 5.71 -20.80
N ASP A 67 3.60 6.07 -20.72
CA ASP A 67 3.02 7.26 -21.35
C ASP A 67 3.23 8.57 -20.57
N GLY A 68 3.94 8.50 -19.43
CA GLY A 68 4.20 9.62 -18.53
C GLY A 68 3.05 9.94 -17.53
N SER A 69 1.93 9.26 -17.62
CA SER A 69 0.87 9.42 -16.63
C SER A 69 1.24 8.81 -15.28
N HIS A 70 0.58 9.24 -14.20
CA HIS A 70 0.94 8.83 -12.83
C HIS A 70 -0.11 7.91 -12.22
N PHE A 71 0.35 6.89 -11.48
CA PHE A 71 -0.50 6.12 -10.58
C PHE A 71 -0.85 6.95 -9.34
N MET A 72 -2.13 7.03 -9.02
CA MET A 72 -2.66 7.83 -7.92
C MET A 72 -3.38 6.93 -6.91
N PRO A 73 -2.98 6.95 -5.62
CA PRO A 73 -3.65 6.17 -4.60
C PRO A 73 -5.04 6.76 -4.30
N THR A 74 -6.03 5.90 -4.04
CA THR A 74 -7.39 6.33 -3.66
C THR A 74 -7.55 6.61 -2.17
N SER A 75 -6.54 6.28 -1.36
CA SER A 75 -6.50 6.49 0.09
C SER A 75 -5.09 6.87 0.55
N PRO A 76 -4.93 7.45 1.76
CA PRO A 76 -3.62 7.83 2.28
C PRO A 76 -2.68 6.63 2.45
N VAL A 77 -1.52 6.68 1.78
CA VAL A 77 -0.50 5.62 1.79
C VAL A 77 0.01 5.32 3.20
N THR A 78 0.24 6.36 4.00
CA THR A 78 0.72 6.23 5.38
C THR A 78 -0.27 5.49 6.28
N GLU A 79 -1.56 5.76 6.12
CA GLU A 79 -2.62 5.09 6.87
C GLU A 79 -2.75 3.61 6.45
N TRP A 80 -2.71 3.34 5.14
CA TRP A 80 -2.72 1.99 4.61
C TRP A 80 -1.59 1.14 5.21
N ILE A 81 -0.34 1.63 5.16
CA ILE A 81 0.82 0.90 5.66
C ILE A 81 0.74 0.69 7.17
N SER A 82 0.40 1.73 7.94
CA SER A 82 0.32 1.66 9.41
C SER A 82 -0.73 0.66 9.88
N LYS A 83 -1.92 0.67 9.26
CA LYS A 83 -2.98 -0.28 9.57
C LYS A 83 -2.62 -1.70 9.16
N SER A 84 -1.97 -1.88 8.02
CA SER A 84 -1.50 -3.19 7.56
C SER A 84 -0.45 -3.78 8.50
N LEU A 85 0.46 -2.97 9.06
CA LEU A 85 1.40 -3.45 10.08
C LEU A 85 0.67 -3.86 11.36
N ALA A 86 -0.38 -3.14 11.77
CA ALA A 86 -1.19 -3.54 12.91
C ALA A 86 -1.83 -4.92 12.70
N GLU A 87 -2.32 -5.19 11.50
CA GLU A 87 -2.86 -6.51 11.14
C GLU A 87 -1.78 -7.60 11.20
N GLU A 88 -0.57 -7.35 10.64
CA GLU A 88 0.52 -8.34 10.69
C GLU A 88 0.98 -8.65 12.11
N LEU A 89 1.12 -7.65 12.97
CA LEU A 89 1.49 -7.87 14.37
C LEU A 89 0.37 -8.60 15.15
N SER A 90 -0.89 -8.35 14.83
CA SER A 90 -2.02 -9.07 15.43
C SER A 90 -2.01 -10.56 15.07
N LYS A 91 -1.55 -10.93 13.86
CA LYS A 91 -1.35 -12.33 13.45
C LYS A 91 -0.25 -13.05 14.26
N GLN A 92 0.65 -12.28 14.89
CA GLN A 92 1.67 -12.83 15.80
C GLN A 92 1.15 -13.03 17.24
N GLY A 93 -0.14 -12.79 17.49
CA GLY A 93 -0.75 -12.92 18.81
C GLY A 93 -0.44 -11.78 19.79
N LEU A 94 0.07 -10.66 19.29
CA LEU A 94 0.28 -9.44 20.07
C LEU A 94 -1.03 -8.69 20.28
N GLN A 95 -1.15 -7.97 21.41
CA GLN A 95 -2.27 -7.07 21.66
C GLN A 95 -2.01 -5.73 20.99
N VAL A 96 -2.51 -5.56 19.76
CA VAL A 96 -2.19 -4.40 18.92
C VAL A 96 -3.30 -3.36 18.95
N SER A 97 -2.91 -2.09 19.00
CA SER A 97 -3.80 -0.95 18.79
C SER A 97 -3.15 0.10 17.90
N TYR A 98 -3.95 1.03 17.39
CA TYR A 98 -3.54 2.08 16.47
C TYR A 98 -3.80 3.46 17.10
N ALA A 99 -2.86 4.39 16.94
CA ALA A 99 -2.97 5.77 17.39
C ALA A 99 -2.63 6.75 16.25
N LYS A 100 -3.31 7.91 16.25
CA LYS A 100 -3.06 8.95 15.25
C LYS A 100 -1.73 9.68 15.49
N ASP A 101 -1.32 9.77 16.74
CA ASP A 101 -0.09 10.46 17.14
C ASP A 101 0.53 9.82 18.38
N LEU A 102 1.75 10.25 18.71
CA LEU A 102 2.52 9.74 19.84
C LEU A 102 1.88 10.07 21.19
N THR A 103 1.16 11.18 21.30
CA THR A 103 0.47 11.57 22.53
C THR A 103 -0.64 10.59 22.84
N GLN A 104 -1.50 10.31 21.86
CA GLN A 104 -2.56 9.31 21.98
C GLN A 104 -2.00 7.91 22.29
N ALA A 105 -0.89 7.53 21.65
CA ALA A 105 -0.23 6.26 21.89
C ALA A 105 0.21 6.13 23.38
N LYS A 106 0.84 7.15 23.94
CA LYS A 106 1.31 7.17 25.32
C LYS A 106 0.17 7.13 26.34
N MET A 107 -0.98 7.75 26.05
CA MET A 107 -2.15 7.74 26.94
C MET A 107 -2.70 6.32 27.19
N SER A 108 -2.53 5.39 26.27
CA SER A 108 -2.95 4.00 26.44
C SER A 108 -2.00 3.16 27.28
N SER A 109 -0.89 3.73 27.77
CA SER A 109 0.15 3.06 28.58
C SER A 109 0.59 1.72 27.98
N PRO A 110 1.07 1.68 26.71
CA PRO A 110 1.48 0.45 26.06
C PRO A 110 2.83 -0.06 26.60
N ASN A 111 3.12 -1.35 26.39
CA ASN A 111 4.45 -1.88 26.63
C ASN A 111 5.45 -1.40 25.58
N TYR A 112 4.97 -1.29 24.32
CA TYR A 112 5.79 -0.90 23.16
C TYR A 112 5.03 0.06 22.25
N ILE A 113 5.78 0.96 21.62
CA ILE A 113 5.29 1.89 20.61
C ILE A 113 6.11 1.70 19.34
N VAL A 114 5.42 1.51 18.23
CA VAL A 114 6.02 1.46 16.89
C VAL A 114 5.71 2.78 16.18
N THR A 115 6.75 3.46 15.74
CA THR A 115 6.66 4.63 14.87
C THR A 115 7.34 4.31 13.54
N GLY A 116 6.96 5.01 12.47
CA GLY A 116 7.56 4.77 11.17
C GLY A 116 7.52 5.98 10.26
N ASN A 117 8.40 5.91 9.27
CA ASN A 117 8.45 6.87 8.16
C ASN A 117 8.38 6.09 6.85
N VAL A 118 7.46 6.49 5.97
CA VAL A 118 7.36 5.95 4.61
C VAL A 118 8.39 6.69 3.75
N CYS A 119 9.47 5.99 3.41
CA CYS A 119 10.55 6.54 2.61
C CYS A 119 10.21 6.50 1.12
N GLU A 120 9.58 5.40 0.68
CA GLU A 120 9.23 5.17 -0.71
C GLU A 120 7.99 4.28 -0.84
N VAL A 121 7.11 4.61 -1.77
CA VAL A 121 6.12 3.72 -2.39
C VAL A 121 6.07 4.11 -3.85
N TRP A 122 6.55 3.24 -4.72
CA TRP A 122 6.70 3.58 -6.12
C TRP A 122 6.47 2.39 -7.04
N VAL A 123 5.72 2.61 -8.12
CA VAL A 123 5.48 1.65 -9.20
C VAL A 123 6.00 2.24 -10.50
N VAL A 124 6.79 1.47 -11.23
CA VAL A 124 7.25 1.81 -12.58
C VAL A 124 6.67 0.82 -13.56
N GLU A 125 6.02 1.30 -14.60
CA GLU A 125 5.71 0.54 -15.79
C GLU A 125 6.91 0.64 -16.73
N GLU A 126 7.74 -0.43 -16.78
CA GLU A 126 8.97 -0.45 -17.58
C GLU A 126 8.69 -0.64 -19.06
N ASN A 127 7.68 -1.43 -19.36
CA ASN A 127 7.15 -1.68 -20.70
C ASN A 127 5.68 -2.13 -20.59
N PRO A 128 4.94 -2.30 -21.71
CA PRO A 128 3.51 -2.64 -21.68
C PRO A 128 3.12 -3.93 -20.95
N THR A 129 4.09 -4.74 -20.56
CA THR A 129 3.83 -6.03 -19.89
C THR A 129 4.62 -6.23 -18.60
N THR A 130 5.50 -5.29 -18.24
CA THR A 130 6.36 -5.43 -17.04
C THR A 130 6.26 -4.20 -16.17
N PHE A 131 6.03 -4.39 -14.89
CA PHE A 131 6.09 -3.33 -13.89
C PHE A 131 6.70 -3.80 -12.59
N THR A 132 7.38 -2.87 -11.94
CA THR A 132 8.09 -3.08 -10.68
C THR A 132 7.47 -2.19 -9.61
N ALA A 133 7.23 -2.75 -8.42
CA ALA A 133 6.86 -1.98 -7.23
C ALA A 133 8.00 -2.02 -6.22
N ALA A 134 8.28 -0.87 -5.60
CA ALA A 134 9.23 -0.72 -4.50
C ALA A 134 8.56 -0.03 -3.31
N ILE A 135 8.80 -0.55 -2.11
CA ILE A 135 8.34 0.04 -0.85
C ILE A 135 9.50 0.08 0.12
N GLY A 136 9.77 1.28 0.67
CA GLY A 136 10.79 1.53 1.67
C GLY A 136 10.21 2.17 2.93
N LEU A 137 10.53 1.60 4.09
CA LEU A 137 10.07 2.04 5.40
C LEU A 137 11.24 2.18 6.37
N LYS A 138 11.21 3.22 7.19
CA LYS A 138 12.05 3.33 8.38
C LYS A 138 11.19 3.11 9.61
N ILE A 139 11.48 2.08 10.39
CA ILE A 139 10.70 1.68 11.57
C ILE A 139 11.50 1.87 12.83
N SER A 140 10.88 2.42 13.87
CA SER A 140 11.43 2.50 15.22
C SER A 140 10.51 1.79 16.20
N LEU A 141 11.09 0.90 17.02
CA LEU A 141 10.45 0.28 18.17
C LEU A 141 10.98 0.94 19.46
N SER A 142 10.09 1.33 20.34
CA SER A 142 10.42 1.90 21.65
C SER A 142 9.57 1.31 22.78
N ASN A 143 10.07 1.41 24.00
CA ASN A 143 9.37 1.09 25.23
C ASN A 143 9.48 2.26 26.23
N ASN A 144 9.10 2.04 27.48
CA ASN A 144 9.18 3.06 28.53
C ASN A 144 10.61 3.49 28.90
N LYS A 145 11.63 2.71 28.50
CA LYS A 145 13.06 3.01 28.74
C LYS A 145 13.69 3.77 27.57
N GLY A 146 13.07 3.81 26.41
CA GLY A 146 13.55 4.51 25.23
C GLY A 146 13.41 3.69 23.93
N VAL A 147 14.15 4.11 22.92
CA VAL A 147 14.20 3.44 21.61
C VAL A 147 15.01 2.14 21.75
N ILE A 148 14.43 1.02 21.34
CA ILE A 148 15.05 -0.30 21.29
C ILE A 148 15.89 -0.43 20.02
N TYR A 149 15.27 -0.14 18.86
CA TYR A 149 15.97 -0.07 17.57
C TYR A 149 15.30 0.88 16.60
N THR A 150 16.03 1.26 15.57
CA THR A 150 15.55 1.95 14.38
C THR A 150 16.22 1.33 13.17
N GLU A 151 15.43 0.88 12.19
CA GLU A 151 15.95 0.15 11.02
C GLU A 151 15.19 0.53 9.75
N ASN A 152 15.89 0.43 8.61
CA ASN A 152 15.30 0.63 7.28
C ASN A 152 14.97 -0.74 6.67
N PHE A 153 13.74 -0.86 6.16
CA PHE A 153 13.24 -2.05 5.49
C PHE A 153 12.83 -1.69 4.08
N ASN A 154 13.21 -2.52 3.11
CA ASN A 154 12.87 -2.32 1.71
C ASN A 154 12.39 -3.64 1.10
N SER A 155 11.44 -3.56 0.21
CA SER A 155 10.99 -4.68 -0.62
C SER A 155 10.72 -4.18 -2.03
N SER A 156 11.11 -4.96 -3.02
CA SER A 156 10.79 -4.71 -4.42
C SER A 156 10.35 -6.00 -5.09
N GLN A 157 9.31 -5.91 -5.92
CA GLN A 157 8.81 -7.04 -6.70
C GLN A 157 8.52 -6.59 -8.13
N GLU A 158 8.85 -7.45 -9.07
CA GLU A 158 8.52 -7.32 -10.49
C GLU A 158 7.34 -8.22 -10.84
N ARG A 159 6.53 -7.79 -11.77
CA ARG A 159 5.42 -8.58 -12.32
C ARG A 159 5.31 -8.38 -13.82
N GLN A 160 5.16 -9.51 -14.51
CA GLN A 160 4.85 -9.51 -15.94
C GLN A 160 3.36 -9.78 -16.13
N SER A 161 2.63 -8.76 -16.56
CA SER A 161 1.23 -8.85 -16.98
C SER A 161 0.80 -7.54 -17.64
N ILE A 162 -0.37 -7.51 -18.27
CA ILE A 162 -0.93 -6.24 -18.76
C ILE A 162 -1.23 -5.33 -17.56
N PRO A 163 -0.67 -4.10 -17.49
CA PRO A 163 -0.78 -3.20 -16.35
C PRO A 163 -2.19 -2.59 -16.25
N THR A 164 -3.13 -3.36 -15.70
CA THR A 164 -4.41 -2.84 -15.26
C THR A 164 -4.31 -2.31 -13.83
N GLY A 165 -5.20 -1.41 -13.41
CA GLY A 165 -5.23 -0.94 -12.01
C GLY A 165 -5.25 -2.08 -10.99
N SER A 166 -6.02 -3.13 -11.23
CA SER A 166 -6.10 -4.32 -10.35
C SER A 166 -4.77 -5.08 -10.23
N GLN A 167 -3.96 -5.14 -11.29
CA GLN A 167 -2.66 -5.82 -11.26
C GLN A 167 -1.63 -5.01 -10.47
N VAL A 168 -1.67 -3.68 -10.57
CA VAL A 168 -0.86 -2.78 -9.75
C VAL A 168 -1.25 -2.89 -8.27
N GLU A 169 -2.54 -2.97 -7.96
CA GLU A 169 -3.05 -3.17 -6.60
C GLU A 169 -2.53 -4.48 -5.99
N VAL A 170 -2.59 -5.59 -6.75
CA VAL A 170 -2.07 -6.90 -6.31
C VAL A 170 -0.56 -6.85 -6.11
N LEU A 171 0.19 -6.22 -7.03
CA LEU A 171 1.65 -6.12 -6.91
C LEU A 171 2.04 -5.32 -5.67
N LEU A 172 1.45 -4.14 -5.45
CA LEU A 172 1.69 -3.32 -4.26
C LEU A 172 1.32 -4.05 -2.97
N SER A 173 0.17 -4.73 -2.97
CA SER A 173 -0.30 -5.52 -1.83
C SER A 173 0.69 -6.65 -1.46
N ASN A 174 1.20 -7.38 -2.46
CA ASN A 174 2.17 -8.45 -2.25
C ASN A 174 3.53 -7.92 -1.79
N THR A 175 4.00 -6.81 -2.40
CA THR A 175 5.25 -6.15 -2.01
C THR A 175 5.18 -5.66 -0.56
N LEU A 176 4.07 -5.01 -0.17
CA LEU A 176 3.86 -4.58 1.20
C LEU A 176 3.77 -5.76 2.16
N LYS A 177 3.04 -6.81 1.82
CA LYS A 177 2.91 -8.01 2.66
C LYS A 177 4.26 -8.63 2.97
N SER A 178 5.09 -8.86 1.95
CA SER A 178 6.45 -9.41 2.14
C SER A 178 7.29 -8.54 3.06
N LEU A 179 7.22 -7.22 2.91
CA LEU A 179 7.92 -6.26 3.76
C LEU A 179 7.42 -6.31 5.21
N LEU A 180 6.10 -6.25 5.42
CA LEU A 180 5.51 -6.20 6.75
C LEU A 180 5.64 -7.52 7.52
N GLU A 181 5.63 -8.67 6.85
CA GLU A 181 5.92 -9.96 7.48
C GLU A 181 7.34 -9.98 8.08
N SER A 182 8.32 -9.41 7.36
CA SER A 182 9.70 -9.29 7.86
C SER A 182 9.79 -8.34 9.06
N ILE A 183 9.13 -7.18 8.98
CA ILE A 183 9.07 -6.21 10.07
C ILE A 183 8.37 -6.80 11.30
N ALA A 184 7.24 -7.48 11.11
CA ALA A 184 6.49 -8.08 12.21
C ALA A 184 7.29 -9.18 12.92
N LYS A 185 8.00 -10.03 12.19
CA LYS A 185 8.92 -11.03 12.76
C LYS A 185 10.03 -10.36 13.56
N LYS A 186 10.65 -9.29 13.05
CA LYS A 186 11.68 -8.54 13.76
C LYS A 186 11.13 -7.92 15.04
N ILE A 187 9.99 -7.23 14.99
CA ILE A 187 9.34 -6.66 16.18
C ILE A 187 9.03 -7.76 17.20
N HIS A 188 8.46 -8.88 16.75
CA HIS A 188 8.12 -9.99 17.63
C HIS A 188 9.36 -10.55 18.35
N SER A 189 10.49 -10.69 17.66
CA SER A 189 11.75 -11.17 18.25
C SER A 189 12.39 -10.20 19.25
N GLU A 190 12.12 -8.90 19.15
CA GLU A 190 12.63 -7.89 20.08
C GLU A 190 11.73 -7.70 21.33
N ILE A 191 10.52 -8.21 21.27
CA ILE A 191 9.53 -8.12 22.37
C ILE A 191 9.61 -9.32 23.31
N HIS A 192 10.11 -10.46 22.81
CA HIS A 192 10.27 -11.73 23.52
C HIS A 192 11.73 -12.08 23.74
#